data_68e87a620b33cecdc4bdc458dba1f4c3
#
_entry.id   68e87a620b33cecdc4bdc458dba1f4c3
#
_cell.length_a   1.000
_cell.length_b   1.000
_cell.length_c   1.000
_cell.angle_alpha   90.00
_cell.angle_beta   90.00
_cell.angle_gamma   90.00
#
_symmetry.space_group_name_H-M   'P 1'
#
loop_
_entity.id
_entity.type
_entity.pdbx_description
1 polymer ?
#
loop_
_entity_poly.entity_id
_entity_poly.type
_entity_poly.pdbx_seq_one_letter_code
_entity_poly.pdbx_strand_id
1 'polypeptide(L)'
;KFTELPHLISMMNLHLSTGFSYELFSGWQVGLSYGYLRNVETVGFGIYGTTDRQYTSLISFGGFYGRSEVFGESGYTSNTTPLFTQTHEAAFQGKFRRGDLHWFQEVFIRKTSGRFGSGSSTSITYSTHTGSEVGYRSKLTWQQSRLFQAMELGIALKSQENRENSYKESTDGLGVSQIVYYGSNEVMGRKQLRAWLAYQLLSGGKESRSDWSAEVQMDYRSRSVTASQYPFFRKQSLHVTGLWLQGARNWYKGRQVWTASAGLDLQGGWGCMKEDGQYASVSEDQQRPAERADLLVEEYDYQTAVRLVPYAAVGYEREITSALSGYVRCEVMYARAFTTTMAGKDFVQPVIKVGVKF
;
A
#
# COMPACT_ATOMS: atom_id res chain seq x y z
N LYS A 1 -21.18 21.98 -14.81
CA LYS A 1 -21.40 22.24 -13.37
C LYS A 1 -20.77 21.08 -12.62
N PHE A 2 -19.55 21.24 -12.16
CA PHE A 2 -18.90 20.27 -11.29
C PHE A 2 -19.46 20.48 -9.88
N THR A 3 -20.20 19.52 -9.39
CA THR A 3 -20.54 19.41 -7.97
C THR A 3 -19.60 18.39 -7.34
N GLU A 4 -18.32 18.73 -7.27
CA GLU A 4 -17.43 18.00 -6.38
C GLU A 4 -17.76 18.46 -4.96
N LEU A 5 -18.09 17.50 -4.11
CA LEU A 5 -18.16 17.74 -2.68
C LEU A 5 -16.76 18.04 -2.19
N PRO A 6 -16.46 19.23 -1.69
CA PRO A 6 -15.17 19.48 -1.10
C PRO A 6 -15.00 18.57 0.11
N HIS A 7 -13.92 17.81 0.13
CA HIS A 7 -13.56 16.96 1.25
C HIS A 7 -12.22 17.40 1.81
N LEU A 8 -12.10 17.31 3.13
CA LEU A 8 -10.87 17.54 3.87
C LEU A 8 -10.43 16.23 4.50
N ILE A 9 -9.28 15.73 4.08
CA ILE A 9 -8.65 14.56 4.70
C ILE A 9 -7.58 15.09 5.66
N SER A 10 -7.69 14.72 6.93
CA SER A 10 -6.68 14.98 7.95
C SER A 10 -6.06 13.67 8.37
N MET A 11 -4.74 13.57 8.27
CA MET A 11 -3.99 12.38 8.63
C MET A 11 -2.89 12.72 9.62
N MET A 12 -2.82 11.95 10.71
CA MET A 12 -1.72 11.99 11.66
C MET A 12 -1.01 10.64 11.64
N ASN A 13 0.29 10.66 11.35
CA ASN A 13 1.16 9.48 11.39
C ASN A 13 2.25 9.70 12.43
N LEU A 14 2.37 8.77 13.38
CA LEU A 14 3.47 8.70 14.32
C LEU A 14 4.20 7.39 14.11
N HIS A 15 5.49 7.45 13.84
CA HIS A 15 6.35 6.27 13.73
C HIS A 15 7.50 6.40 14.72
N LEU A 16 7.60 5.44 15.63
CA LEU A 16 8.69 5.31 16.59
C LEU A 16 9.37 3.98 16.34
N SER A 17 10.69 3.99 16.25
CA SER A 17 11.46 2.77 16.08
C SER A 17 12.70 2.80 16.99
N THR A 18 13.04 1.64 17.53
CA THR A 18 14.25 1.42 18.31
C THR A 18 14.83 0.06 17.97
N GLY A 19 16.10 -0.12 18.23
CA GLY A 19 16.76 -1.40 17.99
C GLY A 19 18.16 -1.42 18.56
N PHE A 20 18.71 -2.61 18.65
CA PHE A 20 20.11 -2.83 18.99
C PHE A 20 20.71 -3.85 18.05
N SER A 21 22.02 -3.78 17.90
CA SER A 21 22.78 -4.77 17.15
C SER A 21 24.03 -5.15 17.94
N TYR A 22 24.43 -6.40 17.78
CA TYR A 22 25.59 -6.97 18.48
C TYR A 22 26.43 -7.79 17.50
N GLU A 23 27.76 -7.59 17.54
CA GLU A 23 28.71 -8.38 16.78
C GLU A 23 29.01 -9.65 17.56
N LEU A 24 28.57 -10.82 17.04
CA LEU A 24 28.81 -12.12 17.69
C LEU A 24 30.27 -12.55 17.56
N PHE A 25 30.80 -12.42 16.36
CA PHE A 25 32.19 -12.68 16.01
C PHE A 25 32.51 -11.98 14.69
N SER A 26 33.78 -11.88 14.33
CA SER A 26 34.24 -11.14 13.16
C SER A 26 33.43 -11.44 11.92
N GLY A 27 32.73 -10.41 11.40
CA GLY A 27 31.91 -10.48 10.22
C GLY A 27 30.48 -10.96 10.43
N TRP A 28 30.07 -11.36 11.66
CA TRP A 28 28.70 -11.72 11.99
C TRP A 28 28.07 -10.76 12.98
N GLN A 29 26.97 -10.13 12.58
CA GLN A 29 26.22 -9.20 13.41
C GLN A 29 24.77 -9.65 13.45
N VAL A 30 24.17 -9.60 14.62
CA VAL A 30 22.72 -9.81 14.81
C VAL A 30 22.09 -8.53 15.33
N GLY A 31 20.82 -8.36 15.05
CA GLY A 31 20.05 -7.21 15.48
C GLY A 31 18.62 -7.58 15.84
N LEU A 32 18.06 -6.78 16.72
CA LEU A 32 16.64 -6.82 17.06
C LEU A 32 16.11 -5.40 16.95
N SER A 33 14.98 -5.24 16.30
CA SER A 33 14.32 -3.94 16.23
C SER A 33 12.85 -4.06 16.60
N TYR A 34 12.33 -2.98 17.15
CA TYR A 34 10.92 -2.81 17.45
C TYR A 34 10.44 -1.50 16.88
N GLY A 35 9.28 -1.53 16.22
CA GLY A 35 8.60 -0.39 15.65
C GLY A 35 7.17 -0.24 16.16
N TYR A 36 6.77 0.97 16.39
CA TYR A 36 5.38 1.34 16.68
C TYR A 36 4.91 2.37 15.66
N LEU A 37 3.83 2.07 14.98
CA LEU A 37 3.18 2.97 14.02
C LEU A 37 1.77 3.26 14.49
N ARG A 38 1.42 4.54 14.56
CA ARG A 38 0.06 5.00 14.84
C ARG A 38 -0.42 5.90 13.71
N ASN A 39 -1.57 5.58 13.16
CA ASN A 39 -2.27 6.36 12.15
C ASN A 39 -3.64 6.76 12.67
N VAL A 40 -4.01 8.02 12.48
CA VAL A 40 -5.36 8.53 12.71
C VAL A 40 -5.78 9.30 11.47
N GLU A 41 -6.89 8.90 10.89
CA GLU A 41 -7.43 9.50 9.68
C GLU A 41 -8.86 9.96 9.92
N THR A 42 -9.15 11.18 9.50
CA THR A 42 -10.50 11.74 9.50
C THR A 42 -10.83 12.31 8.12
N VAL A 43 -12.06 12.14 7.68
CA VAL A 43 -12.54 12.71 6.42
C VAL A 43 -13.75 13.57 6.73
N GLY A 44 -13.65 14.87 6.50
CA GLY A 44 -14.75 15.80 6.59
C GLY A 44 -15.26 16.18 5.20
N PHE A 45 -16.57 16.31 5.07
CA PHE A 45 -17.19 16.84 3.86
C PHE A 45 -17.80 18.20 4.16
N GLY A 46 -17.63 19.16 3.24
CA GLY A 46 -18.29 20.44 3.29
C GLY A 46 -19.32 20.56 2.19
N ILE A 47 -20.47 21.14 2.50
CA ILE A 47 -21.47 21.52 1.50
C ILE A 47 -21.47 23.03 1.44
N TYR A 48 -21.25 23.58 0.24
CA TYR A 48 -21.37 25.01 0.01
C TYR A 48 -22.80 25.35 -0.44
N GLY A 49 -23.49 26.17 0.34
CA GLY A 49 -24.86 26.63 0.09
C GLY A 49 -25.92 25.80 0.83
N THR A 50 -27.14 26.31 0.83
CA THR A 50 -28.32 25.61 1.37
C THR A 50 -28.81 24.59 0.36
N THR A 51 -28.54 23.32 0.60
CA THR A 51 -29.09 22.24 -0.22
C THR A 51 -29.66 21.14 0.68
N ASP A 52 -30.91 20.76 0.44
CA ASP A 52 -31.55 19.61 1.11
C ASP A 52 -31.14 18.27 0.48
N ARG A 53 -30.02 18.23 -0.22
CA ARG A 53 -29.58 17.01 -0.89
C ARG A 53 -29.01 16.02 0.11
N GLN A 54 -29.56 14.85 0.10
CA GLN A 54 -28.99 13.68 0.76
C GLN A 54 -28.04 12.97 -0.19
N TYR A 55 -26.90 12.54 0.35
CA TYR A 55 -25.88 11.78 -0.38
C TYR A 55 -25.91 10.34 0.07
N THR A 56 -25.94 9.43 -0.89
CA THR A 56 -25.87 8.00 -0.62
C THR A 56 -24.47 7.50 -0.95
N SER A 57 -23.85 6.78 -0.02
CA SER A 57 -22.53 6.19 -0.19
C SER A 57 -22.57 4.70 0.02
N LEU A 58 -21.71 3.98 -0.69
CA LEU A 58 -21.46 2.57 -0.45
C LEU A 58 -20.40 2.43 0.64
N ILE A 59 -20.77 1.84 1.76
CA ILE A 59 -19.83 1.36 2.77
C ILE A 59 -19.37 -0.02 2.32
N SER A 60 -18.21 -0.06 1.66
CA SER A 60 -17.68 -1.30 1.09
C SER A 60 -16.85 -2.07 2.11
N PHE A 61 -17.16 -3.34 2.26
CA PHE A 61 -16.40 -4.30 3.05
C PHE A 61 -15.35 -5.06 2.23
N GLY A 62 -15.22 -4.72 0.95
CA GLY A 62 -14.33 -5.32 -0.03
C GLY A 62 -15.09 -5.71 -1.29
N GLY A 63 -14.42 -5.71 -2.46
CA GLY A 63 -15.03 -6.06 -3.73
C GLY A 63 -16.26 -5.21 -4.08
N PHE A 64 -16.28 -3.91 -3.68
CA PHE A 64 -17.39 -2.98 -3.85
C PHE A 64 -18.75 -3.54 -3.40
N TYR A 65 -18.74 -4.27 -2.29
CA TYR A 65 -19.88 -4.98 -1.73
C TYR A 65 -20.05 -4.62 -0.25
N GLY A 66 -21.25 -4.30 0.19
CA GLY A 66 -21.54 -3.87 1.53
C GLY A 66 -22.93 -3.29 1.68
N ARG A 67 -23.07 -2.15 2.32
CA ARG A 67 -24.36 -1.49 2.52
C ARG A 67 -24.36 -0.07 1.98
N SER A 68 -25.56 0.40 1.65
CA SER A 68 -25.80 1.78 1.25
C SER A 68 -26.17 2.59 2.49
N GLU A 69 -25.49 3.70 2.70
CA GLU A 69 -25.74 4.64 3.78
C GLU A 69 -26.07 6.02 3.22
N VAL A 70 -27.06 6.64 3.80
CA VAL A 70 -27.44 8.02 3.52
C VAL A 70 -26.82 8.89 4.61
N PHE A 71 -26.10 9.93 4.22
CA PHE A 71 -25.52 10.85 5.17
C PHE A 71 -25.75 12.30 4.72
N GLY A 72 -25.82 13.20 5.72
CA GLY A 72 -25.95 14.64 5.52
C GLY A 72 -24.59 15.32 5.40
N GLU A 73 -24.49 16.51 5.96
CA GLU A 73 -23.35 17.42 5.79
C GLU A 73 -22.01 16.92 6.34
N SER A 74 -22.00 16.05 7.36
CA SER A 74 -20.78 15.64 8.05
C SER A 74 -20.09 14.41 7.43
N GLY A 75 -20.74 13.72 6.47
CA GLY A 75 -20.23 12.47 5.93
C GLY A 75 -20.23 11.33 6.96
N TYR A 76 -19.68 10.17 6.58
CA TYR A 76 -19.58 8.99 7.43
C TYR A 76 -18.38 9.06 8.39
N THR A 77 -17.28 9.68 7.97
CA THR A 77 -16.10 9.91 8.79
C THR A 77 -15.97 11.39 9.12
N SER A 78 -15.71 11.70 10.38
CA SER A 78 -15.53 13.06 10.87
C SER A 78 -14.47 13.10 11.95
N ASN A 79 -14.19 14.27 12.52
CA ASN A 79 -13.27 14.41 13.65
C ASN A 79 -13.73 13.60 14.88
N THR A 80 -15.03 13.36 15.01
CA THR A 80 -15.62 12.56 16.10
C THR A 80 -15.67 11.06 15.77
N THR A 81 -15.49 10.68 14.51
CA THR A 81 -15.51 9.31 14.03
C THR A 81 -14.22 8.97 13.22
N PRO A 82 -13.03 9.05 13.86
CA PRO A 82 -11.77 8.81 13.16
C PRO A 82 -11.59 7.32 12.85
N LEU A 83 -10.85 7.04 11.78
CA LEU A 83 -10.21 5.74 11.57
C LEU A 83 -8.87 5.75 12.32
N PHE A 84 -8.79 4.95 13.36
CA PHE A 84 -7.60 4.77 14.17
C PHE A 84 -6.95 3.43 13.86
N THR A 85 -5.66 3.42 13.62
CA THR A 85 -4.87 2.20 13.40
C THR A 85 -3.56 2.29 14.15
N GLN A 86 -3.18 1.21 14.82
CA GLN A 86 -1.86 1.04 15.42
C GLN A 86 -1.24 -0.27 14.96
N THR A 87 0.07 -0.25 14.75
CA THR A 87 0.85 -1.41 14.33
C THR A 87 2.09 -1.52 15.19
N HIS A 88 2.31 -2.72 15.71
CA HIS A 88 3.53 -3.12 16.40
C HIS A 88 4.33 -4.03 15.48
N GLU A 89 5.59 -3.71 15.28
CA GLU A 89 6.51 -4.49 14.47
C GLU A 89 7.67 -4.96 15.33
N ALA A 90 8.07 -6.20 15.17
CA ALA A 90 9.32 -6.73 15.69
C ALA A 90 10.08 -7.39 14.56
N ALA A 91 11.38 -7.15 14.46
CA ALA A 91 12.21 -7.76 13.44
C ALA A 91 13.53 -8.27 14.06
N PHE A 92 13.90 -9.48 13.65
CA PHE A 92 15.22 -10.07 13.89
C PHE A 92 16.03 -9.96 12.61
N GLN A 93 17.26 -9.47 12.74
CA GLN A 93 18.16 -9.17 11.64
C GLN A 93 19.47 -9.92 11.81
N GLY A 94 20.00 -10.43 10.72
CA GLY A 94 21.31 -11.02 10.63
C GLY A 94 22.12 -10.37 9.51
N LYS A 95 23.38 -10.05 9.77
CA LYS A 95 24.30 -9.53 8.77
C LYS A 95 25.59 -10.35 8.83
N PHE A 96 25.99 -10.82 7.65
CA PHE A 96 27.26 -11.50 7.45
C PHE A 96 28.13 -10.70 6.48
N ARG A 97 29.42 -10.55 6.81
CA ARG A 97 30.39 -9.89 5.97
C ARG A 97 31.66 -10.72 5.88
N ARG A 98 32.10 -10.99 4.65
CA ARG A 98 33.39 -11.65 4.38
C ARG A 98 34.02 -11.02 3.14
N GLY A 99 35.04 -10.21 3.33
CA GLY A 99 35.66 -9.43 2.25
C GLY A 99 34.60 -8.52 1.59
N ASP A 100 34.43 -8.67 0.29
CA ASP A 100 33.50 -7.88 -0.51
C ASP A 100 32.07 -8.46 -0.56
N LEU A 101 31.86 -9.59 0.13
CA LEU A 101 30.53 -10.22 0.24
C LEU A 101 29.83 -9.73 1.50
N HIS A 102 28.61 -9.19 1.33
CA HIS A 102 27.74 -8.79 2.42
C HIS A 102 26.38 -9.48 2.25
N TRP A 103 25.92 -10.14 3.28
CA TRP A 103 24.62 -10.79 3.29
C TRP A 103 23.81 -10.30 4.48
N PHE A 104 22.68 -9.69 4.20
CA PHE A 104 21.68 -9.25 5.18
C PHE A 104 20.43 -10.10 5.09
N GLN A 105 19.87 -10.43 6.25
CA GLN A 105 18.61 -11.16 6.37
C GLN A 105 17.76 -10.51 7.45
N GLU A 106 16.46 -10.53 7.25
CA GLU A 106 15.50 -10.02 8.21
C GLU A 106 14.24 -10.90 8.20
N VAL A 107 13.80 -11.31 9.38
CA VAL A 107 12.47 -11.85 9.62
C VAL A 107 11.72 -10.85 10.45
N PHE A 108 10.50 -10.51 10.03
CA PHE A 108 9.68 -9.57 10.77
C PHE A 108 8.26 -10.09 10.98
N ILE A 109 7.66 -9.62 12.07
CA ILE A 109 6.24 -9.82 12.39
C ILE A 109 5.62 -8.46 12.70
N ARG A 110 4.43 -8.22 12.14
CA ARG A 110 3.60 -7.05 12.42
C ARG A 110 2.25 -7.48 12.97
N LYS A 111 1.80 -6.79 14.00
CA LYS A 111 0.44 -6.89 14.52
C LYS A 111 -0.22 -5.54 14.42
N THR A 112 -1.34 -5.51 13.71
CA THR A 112 -2.14 -4.30 13.49
C THR A 112 -3.46 -4.45 14.21
N SER A 113 -3.90 -3.39 14.87
CA SER A 113 -5.24 -3.30 15.44
C SER A 113 -5.76 -1.87 15.29
N GLY A 114 -7.05 -1.73 15.26
CA GLY A 114 -7.64 -0.41 15.15
C GLY A 114 -9.16 -0.43 15.23
N ARG A 115 -9.73 0.74 15.05
CA ARG A 115 -11.17 0.96 15.10
C ARG A 115 -11.59 2.11 14.19
N PHE A 116 -12.82 2.07 13.79
CA PHE A 116 -13.52 3.20 13.19
C PHE A 116 -14.56 3.71 14.20
N GLY A 117 -14.50 5.00 14.46
CA GLY A 117 -15.28 5.65 15.52
C GLY A 117 -14.47 5.99 16.77
N SER A 118 -15.12 6.55 17.75
CA SER A 118 -14.49 7.00 18.99
C SER A 118 -14.12 5.81 19.89
N GLY A 119 -13.07 5.98 20.68
CA GLY A 119 -12.73 5.04 21.78
C GLY A 119 -13.29 5.44 23.15
N SER A 120 -14.14 6.47 23.20
CA SER A 120 -14.80 6.91 24.44
C SER A 120 -15.99 6.02 24.77
N SER A 121 -16.29 5.83 26.05
CA SER A 121 -17.47 5.10 26.51
C SER A 121 -18.80 5.77 26.17
N THR A 122 -18.76 7.07 25.85
CA THR A 122 -19.93 7.88 25.48
C THR A 122 -20.12 8.05 23.98
N SER A 123 -19.27 7.43 23.18
CA SER A 123 -19.27 7.57 21.72
C SER A 123 -19.15 6.20 21.05
N ILE A 124 -19.69 6.08 19.84
CA ILE A 124 -19.82 4.80 19.17
C ILE A 124 -18.49 4.38 18.54
N THR A 125 -18.06 3.14 18.81
CA THR A 125 -17.09 2.40 18.01
C THR A 125 -17.87 1.53 17.02
N TYR A 126 -17.93 1.95 15.76
CA TYR A 126 -18.71 1.26 14.72
C TYR A 126 -18.09 -0.06 14.32
N SER A 127 -16.78 -0.08 14.15
CA SER A 127 -16.07 -1.29 13.77
C SER A 127 -14.67 -1.35 14.36
N THR A 128 -14.14 -2.56 14.43
CA THR A 128 -12.76 -2.85 14.79
C THR A 128 -12.07 -3.62 13.66
N HIS A 129 -10.76 -3.48 13.56
CA HIS A 129 -9.97 -4.29 12.66
C HIS A 129 -8.72 -4.82 13.35
N THR A 130 -8.35 -6.02 12.97
CA THR A 130 -7.12 -6.67 13.40
C THR A 130 -6.40 -7.23 12.20
N GLY A 131 -5.07 -7.32 12.28
CA GLY A 131 -4.26 -7.89 11.21
C GLY A 131 -2.94 -8.43 11.72
N SER A 132 -2.37 -9.32 10.95
CA SER A 132 -1.03 -9.82 11.17
C SER A 132 -0.29 -9.93 9.84
N GLU A 133 1.00 -9.66 9.89
CA GLU A 133 1.90 -9.84 8.76
C GLU A 133 3.18 -10.50 9.27
N VAL A 134 3.65 -11.49 8.54
CA VAL A 134 4.96 -12.10 8.73
C VAL A 134 5.70 -12.06 7.43
N GLY A 135 6.98 -11.73 7.47
CA GLY A 135 7.78 -11.68 6.27
C GLY A 135 9.24 -11.98 6.50
N TYR A 136 9.89 -12.29 5.41
CA TYR A 136 11.31 -12.51 5.30
C TYR A 136 11.86 -11.67 4.16
N ARG A 137 13.03 -11.07 4.38
CA ARG A 137 13.78 -10.31 3.38
C ARG A 137 15.26 -10.70 3.47
N SER A 138 15.88 -10.89 2.33
CA SER A 138 17.32 -11.17 2.21
C SER A 138 17.92 -10.30 1.13
N LYS A 139 19.09 -9.74 1.41
CA LYS A 139 19.88 -8.95 0.47
C LYS A 139 21.31 -9.42 0.48
N LEU A 140 21.75 -9.90 -0.67
CA LEU A 140 23.14 -10.31 -0.90
C LEU A 140 23.80 -9.28 -1.80
N THR A 141 24.93 -8.74 -1.38
CA THR A 141 25.73 -7.83 -2.22
C THR A 141 27.16 -8.34 -2.29
N TRP A 142 27.77 -8.23 -3.46
CA TRP A 142 29.17 -8.57 -3.64
C TRP A 142 29.80 -7.67 -4.69
N GLN A 143 31.07 -7.40 -4.51
CA GLN A 143 31.84 -6.60 -5.41
C GLN A 143 32.98 -7.42 -5.99
N GLN A 144 33.13 -7.38 -7.31
CA GLN A 144 34.21 -8.04 -8.04
C GLN A 144 34.86 -7.04 -8.98
N SER A 145 36.07 -6.63 -8.65
CA SER A 145 36.79 -5.59 -9.42
C SER A 145 35.97 -4.31 -9.57
N ARG A 146 35.43 -4.06 -10.77
CA ARG A 146 34.61 -2.89 -11.09
C ARG A 146 33.12 -3.17 -11.13
N LEU A 147 32.70 -4.40 -10.83
CA LEU A 147 31.30 -4.81 -10.83
C LEU A 147 30.80 -4.91 -9.40
N PHE A 148 29.76 -4.16 -9.10
CA PHE A 148 28.96 -4.34 -7.91
C PHE A 148 27.67 -5.04 -8.27
N GLN A 149 27.32 -6.06 -7.52
CA GLN A 149 26.13 -6.87 -7.74
C GLN A 149 25.31 -6.93 -6.46
N ALA A 150 24.01 -6.85 -6.59
CA ALA A 150 23.06 -7.00 -5.48
C ALA A 150 21.90 -7.88 -5.90
N MET A 151 21.56 -8.83 -5.04
CA MET A 151 20.35 -9.65 -5.17
C MET A 151 19.51 -9.46 -3.92
N GLU A 152 18.25 -9.13 -4.10
CA GLU A 152 17.27 -9.01 -3.03
C GLU A 152 16.08 -9.93 -3.29
N LEU A 153 15.67 -10.66 -2.28
CA LEU A 153 14.45 -11.44 -2.31
C LEU A 153 13.64 -11.19 -1.05
N GLY A 154 12.35 -11.33 -1.17
CA GLY A 154 11.46 -11.24 -0.02
C GLY A 154 10.12 -11.91 -0.25
N ILE A 155 9.52 -12.26 0.87
CA ILE A 155 8.17 -12.81 0.93
C ILE A 155 7.46 -12.24 2.16
N ALA A 156 6.19 -11.87 2.02
CA ALA A 156 5.36 -11.40 3.11
C ALA A 156 3.94 -11.97 2.98
N LEU A 157 3.42 -12.46 4.09
CA LEU A 157 2.07 -12.96 4.25
C LEU A 157 1.32 -12.03 5.19
N LYS A 158 0.19 -11.52 4.77
CA LYS A 158 -0.66 -10.62 5.55
C LYS A 158 -2.07 -11.14 5.64
N SER A 159 -2.65 -11.10 6.83
CA SER A 159 -4.08 -11.34 7.07
C SER A 159 -4.68 -10.12 7.77
N GLN A 160 -5.94 -9.86 7.49
CA GLN A 160 -6.72 -8.81 8.15
C GLN A 160 -8.17 -9.25 8.26
N GLU A 161 -8.78 -8.90 9.37
CA GLU A 161 -10.19 -9.10 9.67
C GLU A 161 -10.78 -7.78 10.15
N ASN A 162 -11.95 -7.40 9.61
CA ASN A 162 -12.72 -6.27 10.09
C ASN A 162 -14.06 -6.79 10.63
N ARG A 163 -14.45 -6.29 11.79
CA ARG A 163 -15.69 -6.64 12.47
C ARG A 163 -16.51 -5.38 12.71
N GLU A 164 -17.79 -5.45 12.38
CA GLU A 164 -18.74 -4.40 12.66
C GLU A 164 -19.45 -4.68 13.99
N ASN A 165 -19.51 -3.68 14.85
CA ASN A 165 -20.12 -3.81 16.17
C ASN A 165 -21.63 -3.62 16.09
N SER A 166 -22.37 -4.48 16.79
CA SER A 166 -23.80 -4.29 17.09
C SER A 166 -23.94 -3.62 18.44
N TYR A 167 -24.66 -2.49 18.47
CA TYR A 167 -24.80 -1.69 19.68
C TYR A 167 -26.21 -1.16 19.84
N LYS A 168 -26.52 -0.75 21.05
CA LYS A 168 -27.74 -0.03 21.41
C LYS A 168 -27.37 1.14 22.33
N GLU A 169 -27.95 2.30 22.05
CA GLU A 169 -27.93 3.41 22.96
C GLU A 169 -28.95 3.17 24.08
N SER A 170 -28.51 3.32 25.30
CA SER A 170 -29.33 3.18 26.49
C SER A 170 -29.10 4.38 27.39
N THR A 171 -30.16 4.93 27.94
CA THR A 171 -30.08 6.00 28.95
C THR A 171 -30.39 5.41 30.29
N ASP A 172 -29.52 5.61 31.27
CA ASP A 172 -29.75 5.16 32.62
C ASP A 172 -30.80 6.01 33.32
N GLY A 173 -31.21 5.59 34.54
CA GLY A 173 -32.20 6.28 35.35
C GLY A 173 -31.80 7.71 35.80
N LEU A 174 -30.53 8.10 35.55
CA LEU A 174 -29.99 9.42 35.85
C LEU A 174 -29.87 10.30 34.59
N GLY A 175 -30.34 9.80 33.45
CA GLY A 175 -30.27 10.52 32.17
C GLY A 175 -28.90 10.45 31.48
N VAL A 176 -27.99 9.58 31.91
CA VAL A 176 -26.69 9.40 31.30
C VAL A 176 -26.81 8.39 30.15
N SER A 177 -26.50 8.82 28.94
CA SER A 177 -26.46 7.94 27.78
C SER A 177 -25.24 7.04 27.80
N GLN A 178 -25.46 5.74 27.63
CA GLN A 178 -24.43 4.72 27.54
C GLN A 178 -24.61 3.91 26.25
N ILE A 179 -23.50 3.47 25.67
CA ILE A 179 -23.50 2.60 24.50
C ILE A 179 -23.21 1.18 24.97
N VAL A 180 -24.17 0.29 24.74
CA VAL A 180 -24.08 -1.12 25.08
C VAL A 180 -23.85 -1.94 23.84
N TYR A 181 -22.70 -2.60 23.76
CA TYR A 181 -22.36 -3.53 22.67
C TYR A 181 -22.85 -4.94 23.03
N TYR A 182 -23.54 -5.60 22.11
CA TYR A 182 -24.08 -6.94 22.32
C TYR A 182 -23.59 -7.98 21.30
N GLY A 183 -22.69 -7.59 20.41
CA GLY A 183 -22.03 -8.49 19.47
C GLY A 183 -21.19 -7.75 18.42
N SER A 184 -20.50 -8.52 17.63
CA SER A 184 -19.80 -8.02 16.44
C SER A 184 -19.80 -9.08 15.33
N ASN A 185 -20.00 -8.65 14.11
CA ASN A 185 -20.02 -9.51 12.92
C ASN A 185 -18.76 -9.29 12.08
N GLU A 186 -18.17 -10.36 11.58
CA GLU A 186 -17.11 -10.24 10.58
C GLU A 186 -17.70 -9.73 9.27
N VAL A 187 -17.24 -8.57 8.83
CA VAL A 187 -17.69 -7.94 7.59
C VAL A 187 -16.64 -8.03 6.49
N MET A 188 -15.37 -8.26 6.84
CA MET A 188 -14.30 -8.44 5.87
C MET A 188 -13.19 -9.34 6.42
N GLY A 189 -12.83 -10.36 5.64
CA GLY A 189 -11.58 -11.12 5.78
C GLY A 189 -10.70 -10.90 4.56
N ARG A 190 -9.41 -10.63 4.76
CA ARG A 190 -8.45 -10.43 3.67
C ARG A 190 -7.16 -11.19 3.94
N LYS A 191 -6.68 -11.91 2.91
CA LYS A 191 -5.38 -12.57 2.91
C LYS A 191 -4.57 -12.05 1.73
N GLN A 192 -3.30 -11.78 1.94
CA GLN A 192 -2.39 -11.29 0.92
C GLN A 192 -1.06 -12.01 1.02
N LEU A 193 -0.49 -12.35 -0.14
CA LEU A 193 0.88 -12.82 -0.30
C LEU A 193 1.59 -11.84 -1.24
N ARG A 194 2.79 -11.43 -0.87
CA ARG A 194 3.71 -10.72 -1.75
C ARG A 194 5.05 -11.44 -1.75
N ALA A 195 5.59 -11.69 -2.94
CA ALA A 195 6.94 -12.20 -3.12
C ALA A 195 7.65 -11.36 -4.19
N TRP A 196 8.94 -11.09 -4.02
CA TRP A 196 9.73 -10.37 -5.00
C TRP A 196 11.16 -10.88 -5.05
N LEU A 197 11.77 -10.75 -6.23
CA LEU A 197 13.16 -11.00 -6.48
C LEU A 197 13.69 -9.85 -7.32
N ALA A 198 14.77 -9.20 -6.86
CA ALA A 198 15.45 -8.15 -7.62
C ALA A 198 16.92 -8.49 -7.77
N TYR A 199 17.47 -8.18 -8.94
CA TYR A 199 18.90 -8.28 -9.20
C TYR A 199 19.38 -7.00 -9.84
N GLN A 200 20.42 -6.42 -9.25
CA GLN A 200 21.03 -5.17 -9.70
C GLN A 200 22.50 -5.39 -10.02
N LEU A 201 22.93 -4.83 -11.11
CA LEU A 201 24.30 -4.84 -11.59
C LEU A 201 24.77 -3.40 -11.85
N LEU A 202 25.87 -3.01 -11.23
CA LEU A 202 26.48 -1.70 -11.39
C LEU A 202 27.93 -1.87 -11.85
N SER A 203 28.31 -1.14 -12.88
CA SER A 203 29.72 -1.04 -13.30
C SER A 203 30.27 0.31 -12.88
N GLY A 204 31.35 0.34 -12.11
CA GLY A 204 31.94 1.56 -11.59
C GLY A 204 33.47 1.57 -11.68
N GLY A 205 34.00 2.76 -11.80
CA GLY A 205 35.45 3.01 -11.71
C GLY A 205 35.97 3.00 -10.26
N LYS A 206 37.25 3.33 -10.07
CA LYS A 206 37.92 3.39 -8.75
C LYS A 206 37.27 4.35 -7.74
N GLU A 207 36.40 5.25 -8.16
CA GLU A 207 35.76 6.28 -7.32
C GLU A 207 34.29 5.99 -6.99
N SER A 208 33.86 4.73 -6.97
CA SER A 208 32.46 4.33 -6.69
C SER A 208 31.39 4.97 -7.58
N ARG A 209 31.76 5.49 -8.74
CA ARG A 209 30.83 6.03 -9.75
C ARG A 209 30.48 4.94 -10.74
N SER A 210 29.21 4.63 -10.89
CA SER A 210 28.77 3.63 -11.87
C SER A 210 28.73 4.22 -13.28
N ASP A 211 29.42 3.59 -14.23
CA ASP A 211 29.33 3.96 -15.63
C ASP A 211 28.02 3.51 -16.26
N TRP A 212 27.54 2.35 -15.84
CA TRP A 212 26.25 1.83 -16.27
C TRP A 212 25.63 0.98 -15.15
N SER A 213 24.32 0.87 -15.20
CA SER A 213 23.55 0.01 -14.30
C SER A 213 22.51 -0.77 -15.09
N ALA A 214 22.22 -1.98 -14.61
CA ALA A 214 21.10 -2.79 -15.06
C ALA A 214 20.39 -3.35 -13.83
N GLU A 215 19.06 -3.40 -13.89
CA GLU A 215 18.24 -3.96 -12.81
C GLU A 215 17.10 -4.76 -13.41
N VAL A 216 16.81 -5.89 -12.83
CA VAL A 216 15.64 -6.70 -13.10
C VAL A 216 14.95 -7.01 -11.79
N GLN A 217 13.64 -6.81 -11.75
CA GLN A 217 12.81 -7.18 -10.62
C GLN A 217 11.61 -7.98 -11.10
N MET A 218 11.32 -9.06 -10.40
CA MET A 218 10.10 -9.83 -10.54
C MET A 218 9.28 -9.68 -9.26
N ASP A 219 7.98 -9.50 -9.39
CA ASP A 219 7.08 -9.49 -8.25
C ASP A 219 5.85 -10.35 -8.51
N TYR A 220 5.36 -10.94 -7.43
CA TYR A 220 4.10 -11.66 -7.39
C TYR A 220 3.28 -11.17 -6.20
N ARG A 221 2.02 -10.88 -6.46
CA ARG A 221 1.05 -10.46 -5.45
C ARG A 221 -0.22 -11.29 -5.58
N SER A 222 -0.69 -11.82 -4.46
CA SER A 222 -1.97 -12.49 -4.38
C SER A 222 -2.81 -11.82 -3.31
N ARG A 223 -4.08 -11.58 -3.59
CA ARG A 223 -5.06 -11.02 -2.67
C ARG A 223 -6.34 -11.84 -2.74
N SER A 224 -6.81 -12.31 -1.60
CA SER A 224 -8.13 -12.89 -1.43
C SER A 224 -8.91 -12.05 -0.42
N VAL A 225 -10.12 -11.66 -0.76
CA VAL A 225 -11.02 -10.88 0.09
C VAL A 225 -12.36 -11.60 0.17
N THR A 226 -12.91 -11.71 1.37
CA THR A 226 -14.30 -12.08 1.62
C THR A 226 -14.98 -10.89 2.26
N ALA A 227 -15.99 -10.34 1.61
CA ALA A 227 -16.87 -9.31 2.15
C ALA A 227 -18.18 -9.97 2.58
N SER A 228 -18.66 -9.67 3.79
CA SER A 228 -19.84 -10.32 4.36
C SER A 228 -20.82 -9.30 4.89
N GLN A 229 -22.08 -9.47 4.52
CA GLN A 229 -23.23 -8.84 5.14
C GLN A 229 -24.26 -9.94 5.37
N TYR A 230 -24.21 -10.53 6.56
CA TYR A 230 -25.04 -11.71 6.84
C TYR A 230 -26.48 -11.55 6.38
N PRO A 231 -27.08 -12.54 5.72
CA PRO A 231 -26.53 -13.87 5.41
C PRO A 231 -25.70 -13.95 4.12
N PHE A 232 -25.45 -12.87 3.43
CA PHE A 232 -24.76 -12.84 2.15
C PHE A 232 -23.24 -12.67 2.30
N PHE A 233 -22.49 -13.20 1.32
CA PHE A 233 -21.08 -12.92 1.18
C PHE A 233 -20.66 -12.79 -0.28
N ARG A 234 -19.53 -12.14 -0.49
CA ARG A 234 -18.80 -12.06 -1.77
C ARG A 234 -17.35 -12.39 -1.53
N LYS A 235 -16.80 -13.30 -2.35
CA LYS A 235 -15.37 -13.56 -2.42
C LYS A 235 -14.80 -12.98 -3.70
N GLN A 236 -13.56 -12.49 -3.62
CA GLN A 236 -12.76 -12.03 -4.74
C GLN A 236 -11.34 -12.56 -4.56
N SER A 237 -10.70 -13.00 -5.65
CA SER A 237 -9.29 -13.36 -5.65
C SER A 237 -8.56 -12.72 -6.83
N LEU A 238 -7.38 -12.20 -6.58
CA LEU A 238 -6.52 -11.56 -7.57
C LEU A 238 -5.10 -12.10 -7.41
N HIS A 239 -4.48 -12.43 -8.52
CA HIS A 239 -3.09 -12.81 -8.65
C HIS A 239 -2.46 -11.92 -9.70
N VAL A 240 -1.38 -11.25 -9.36
CA VAL A 240 -0.70 -10.31 -10.25
C VAL A 240 0.78 -10.63 -10.26
N THR A 241 1.36 -10.73 -11.45
CA THR A 241 2.80 -10.86 -11.66
C THR A 241 3.33 -9.64 -12.37
N GLY A 242 4.52 -9.21 -12.00
CA GLY A 242 5.21 -8.08 -12.62
C GLY A 242 6.66 -8.45 -12.95
N LEU A 243 7.15 -7.88 -14.05
CA LEU A 243 8.55 -7.89 -14.45
C LEU A 243 8.96 -6.45 -14.75
N TRP A 244 9.90 -5.92 -13.97
CA TRP A 244 10.48 -4.62 -14.19
C TRP A 244 11.93 -4.75 -14.62
N LEU A 245 12.28 -4.06 -15.71
CA LEU A 245 13.61 -4.04 -16.29
C LEU A 245 14.06 -2.58 -16.41
N GLN A 246 15.28 -2.29 -16.02
CA GLN A 246 15.86 -0.97 -16.16
C GLN A 246 17.33 -1.05 -16.55
N GLY A 247 17.74 -0.14 -17.43
CA GLY A 247 19.14 0.15 -17.72
C GLY A 247 19.42 1.64 -17.62
N ALA A 248 20.63 1.99 -17.20
CA ALA A 248 21.09 3.37 -17.20
C ALA A 248 22.57 3.45 -17.61
N ARG A 249 22.92 4.57 -18.21
CA ARG A 249 24.28 4.92 -18.59
C ARG A 249 24.60 6.30 -18.06
N ASN A 250 25.78 6.44 -17.42
CA ASN A 250 26.31 7.69 -16.92
C ASN A 250 27.56 8.09 -17.69
N TRP A 251 27.66 9.37 -18.03
CA TRP A 251 28.83 9.97 -18.64
C TRP A 251 29.36 11.07 -17.74
N TYR A 252 30.59 10.93 -17.33
CA TYR A 252 31.27 11.87 -16.43
C TYR A 252 32.21 12.78 -17.22
N LYS A 253 32.04 14.10 -17.06
CA LYS A 253 32.92 15.11 -17.65
C LYS A 253 33.27 16.18 -16.62
N GLY A 254 34.42 16.03 -15.98
CA GLY A 254 34.81 16.88 -14.87
C GLY A 254 33.80 16.83 -13.72
N ARG A 255 33.18 17.97 -13.41
CA ARG A 255 32.12 18.12 -12.38
C ARG A 255 30.70 17.89 -12.90
N GLN A 256 30.55 17.34 -14.07
CA GLN A 256 29.25 17.13 -14.71
C GLN A 256 28.98 15.66 -14.91
N VAL A 257 27.74 15.26 -14.70
CA VAL A 257 27.24 13.91 -14.95
C VAL A 257 26.00 13.99 -15.83
N TRP A 258 26.05 13.29 -16.96
CA TRP A 258 24.89 13.05 -17.80
C TRP A 258 24.42 11.63 -17.59
N THR A 259 23.13 11.44 -17.44
CA THR A 259 22.52 10.13 -17.27
C THR A 259 21.44 9.92 -18.30
N ALA A 260 21.46 8.79 -18.99
CA ALA A 260 20.31 8.32 -19.75
C ALA A 260 19.87 6.99 -19.16
N SER A 261 18.57 6.82 -18.98
CA SER A 261 17.99 5.56 -18.50
C SER A 261 16.75 5.21 -19.30
N ALA A 262 16.54 3.91 -19.47
CA ALA A 262 15.33 3.38 -20.08
C ALA A 262 14.92 2.11 -19.32
N GLY A 263 13.64 1.81 -19.34
CA GLY A 263 13.11 0.63 -18.68
C GLY A 263 11.73 0.25 -19.18
N LEU A 264 11.29 -0.88 -18.68
CA LEU A 264 10.03 -1.50 -19.04
C LEU A 264 9.44 -2.16 -17.79
N ASP A 265 8.20 -1.83 -17.45
CA ASP A 265 7.37 -2.58 -16.51
C ASP A 265 6.32 -3.35 -17.31
N LEU A 266 6.32 -4.67 -17.15
CA LEU A 266 5.35 -5.59 -17.70
C LEU A 266 4.58 -6.23 -16.55
N GLN A 267 3.27 -6.09 -16.54
CA GLN A 267 2.41 -6.62 -15.49
C GLN A 267 1.21 -7.34 -16.11
N GLY A 268 0.77 -8.40 -15.48
CA GLY A 268 -0.45 -9.10 -15.83
C GLY A 268 -0.96 -9.93 -14.67
N GLY A 269 -2.22 -10.36 -14.74
CA GLY A 269 -2.81 -11.08 -13.63
C GLY A 269 -3.97 -11.98 -14.06
N TRP A 270 -4.50 -12.68 -13.06
CA TRP A 270 -5.67 -13.55 -13.16
C TRP A 270 -6.37 -13.66 -11.82
N GLY A 271 -7.51 -14.31 -11.79
CA GLY A 271 -8.24 -14.57 -10.54
C GLY A 271 -9.73 -14.76 -10.77
N CYS A 272 -10.47 -14.60 -9.69
CA CYS A 272 -11.92 -14.60 -9.71
C CYS A 272 -12.43 -13.20 -9.34
N MET A 273 -13.13 -12.55 -10.26
CA MET A 273 -13.66 -11.21 -10.06
C MET A 273 -14.65 -11.17 -8.90
N LYS A 274 -15.60 -12.11 -8.87
CA LYS A 274 -16.56 -12.29 -7.77
C LYS A 274 -17.12 -13.70 -7.74
N GLU A 275 -17.37 -14.16 -6.51
CA GLU A 275 -18.13 -15.35 -6.17
C GLU A 275 -19.09 -14.95 -5.06
N ASP A 276 -20.37 -14.79 -5.41
CA ASP A 276 -21.41 -14.41 -4.46
C ASP A 276 -22.10 -15.64 -3.90
N GLY A 277 -22.43 -15.64 -2.62
CA GLY A 277 -23.08 -16.76 -1.94
C GLY A 277 -23.82 -16.34 -0.68
N GLN A 278 -24.33 -17.35 0.02
CA GLN A 278 -25.13 -17.20 1.24
C GLN A 278 -24.69 -18.22 2.29
N TYR A 279 -24.65 -17.78 3.55
CA TYR A 279 -24.38 -18.64 4.70
C TYR A 279 -25.62 -19.36 5.23
N ALA A 280 -26.83 -18.83 4.92
CA ALA A 280 -28.10 -19.38 5.34
C ALA A 280 -29.18 -19.12 4.28
N SER A 281 -30.29 -19.85 4.38
CA SER A 281 -31.48 -19.61 3.56
C SER A 281 -32.01 -18.20 3.77
N VAL A 282 -32.44 -17.55 2.72
CA VAL A 282 -32.87 -16.15 2.68
C VAL A 282 -34.32 -16.11 2.27
N SER A 283 -35.14 -15.31 2.97
CA SER A 283 -36.51 -14.97 2.51
C SER A 283 -36.48 -14.01 1.33
N GLU A 284 -37.51 -14.00 0.51
CA GLU A 284 -37.57 -13.12 -0.66
C GLU A 284 -37.51 -11.61 -0.26
N ASP A 285 -38.00 -11.28 0.93
CA ASP A 285 -38.02 -9.90 1.45
C ASP A 285 -36.66 -9.45 2.05
N GLN A 286 -35.70 -10.33 2.14
CA GLN A 286 -34.39 -10.00 2.71
C GLN A 286 -33.65 -9.01 1.82
N GLN A 287 -33.31 -7.85 2.36
CA GLN A 287 -32.53 -6.84 1.66
C GLN A 287 -31.17 -7.39 1.24
N ARG A 288 -30.86 -7.31 -0.03
CA ARG A 288 -29.55 -7.68 -0.56
C ARG A 288 -28.54 -6.59 -0.29
N PRO A 289 -27.25 -6.96 -0.11
CA PRO A 289 -26.18 -5.99 -0.01
C PRO A 289 -26.12 -5.05 -1.23
N ALA A 290 -25.72 -3.80 -0.94
CA ALA A 290 -25.45 -2.84 -2.00
C ALA A 290 -24.12 -3.15 -2.69
N GLU A 291 -24.04 -2.88 -3.99
CA GLU A 291 -22.84 -3.11 -4.78
C GLU A 291 -22.62 -2.04 -5.85
N ARG A 292 -21.36 -1.91 -6.28
CA ARG A 292 -20.95 -1.15 -7.46
C ARG A 292 -20.23 -2.10 -8.42
N ALA A 293 -21.05 -2.83 -9.18
CA ALA A 293 -20.57 -3.83 -10.13
C ALA A 293 -19.69 -3.21 -11.24
N ASP A 294 -19.97 -1.97 -11.63
CA ASP A 294 -19.17 -1.17 -12.56
C ASP A 294 -17.74 -1.00 -12.08
N LEU A 295 -17.55 -0.51 -10.85
CA LEU A 295 -16.23 -0.31 -10.26
C LEU A 295 -15.50 -1.64 -9.99
N LEU A 296 -16.24 -2.69 -9.65
CA LEU A 296 -15.67 -4.02 -9.45
C LEU A 296 -15.05 -4.56 -10.75
N VAL A 297 -15.75 -4.44 -11.87
CA VAL A 297 -15.26 -4.85 -13.19
C VAL A 297 -14.03 -4.03 -13.58
N GLU A 298 -14.10 -2.71 -13.41
CA GLU A 298 -12.99 -1.82 -13.72
C GLU A 298 -11.74 -2.14 -12.87
N GLU A 299 -11.90 -2.34 -11.55
CA GLU A 299 -10.79 -2.72 -10.68
C GLU A 299 -10.17 -4.06 -11.11
N TYR A 300 -11.01 -5.07 -11.34
CA TYR A 300 -10.56 -6.40 -11.72
C TYR A 300 -9.79 -6.36 -13.03
N ASP A 301 -10.37 -5.77 -14.07
CA ASP A 301 -9.75 -5.65 -15.38
C ASP A 301 -8.46 -4.84 -15.32
N TYR A 302 -8.42 -3.74 -14.57
CA TYR A 302 -7.20 -2.96 -14.39
C TYR A 302 -6.10 -3.76 -13.70
N GLN A 303 -6.42 -4.55 -12.68
CA GLN A 303 -5.44 -5.34 -11.94
C GLN A 303 -4.94 -6.56 -12.72
N THR A 304 -5.80 -7.17 -13.54
CA THR A 304 -5.48 -8.42 -14.27
C THR A 304 -5.05 -8.19 -15.72
N ALA A 305 -5.39 -7.04 -16.32
CA ALA A 305 -4.96 -6.72 -17.68
C ALA A 305 -3.45 -6.79 -17.84
N VAL A 306 -3.01 -7.29 -18.98
CA VAL A 306 -1.61 -7.14 -19.35
C VAL A 306 -1.33 -5.65 -19.56
N ARG A 307 -0.35 -5.11 -18.83
CA ARG A 307 0.09 -3.72 -18.89
C ARG A 307 1.54 -3.64 -19.26
N LEU A 308 1.84 -2.73 -20.18
CA LEU A 308 3.17 -2.42 -20.63
C LEU A 308 3.45 -0.95 -20.30
N VAL A 309 4.55 -0.70 -19.57
CA VAL A 309 4.91 0.65 -19.13
C VAL A 309 6.38 0.90 -19.47
N PRO A 310 6.71 1.20 -20.73
CA PRO A 310 8.03 1.71 -21.08
C PRO A 310 8.24 3.10 -20.47
N TYR A 311 9.46 3.37 -20.04
CA TYR A 311 9.88 4.70 -19.66
C TYR A 311 11.28 5.02 -20.16
N ALA A 312 11.56 6.31 -20.32
CA ALA A 312 12.87 6.83 -20.63
C ALA A 312 13.13 8.11 -19.83
N ALA A 313 14.37 8.31 -19.41
CA ALA A 313 14.75 9.52 -18.71
C ALA A 313 16.15 9.99 -19.10
N VAL A 314 16.34 11.31 -19.12
CA VAL A 314 17.63 11.96 -19.27
C VAL A 314 17.84 12.89 -18.08
N GLY A 315 19.01 12.82 -17.46
CA GLY A 315 19.40 13.61 -16.32
C GLY A 315 20.72 14.35 -16.58
N TYR A 316 20.81 15.52 -15.98
CA TYR A 316 22.04 16.31 -15.89
C TYR A 316 22.25 16.73 -14.44
N GLU A 317 23.44 16.48 -13.93
CA GLU A 317 23.87 16.91 -12.59
C GLU A 317 25.20 17.64 -12.72
N ARG A 318 25.34 18.73 -11.97
CA ARG A 318 26.57 19.51 -11.90
C ARG A 318 26.93 19.77 -10.46
N GLU A 319 28.14 19.37 -10.07
CA GLU A 319 28.75 19.75 -8.81
C GLU A 319 29.09 21.27 -8.86
N ILE A 320 28.50 22.03 -7.96
CA ILE A 320 28.70 23.48 -7.81
C ILE A 320 29.87 23.71 -6.85
N THR A 321 29.83 23.02 -5.71
CA THR A 321 30.90 22.96 -4.72
C THR A 321 31.12 21.49 -4.31
N SER A 322 32.13 21.21 -3.49
CA SER A 322 32.35 19.84 -2.98
C SER A 322 31.19 19.31 -2.12
N ALA A 323 30.31 20.19 -1.63
CA ALA A 323 29.15 19.85 -0.78
C ALA A 323 27.80 20.13 -1.45
N LEU A 324 27.77 20.68 -2.67
CA LEU A 324 26.54 21.10 -3.31
C LEU A 324 26.55 20.74 -4.80
N SER A 325 25.54 20.01 -5.24
CA SER A 325 25.27 19.80 -6.67
C SER A 325 23.83 20.16 -7.03
N GLY A 326 23.67 20.71 -8.24
CA GLY A 326 22.37 20.96 -8.84
C GLY A 326 22.05 19.90 -9.89
N TYR A 327 20.80 19.50 -10.01
CA TYR A 327 20.38 18.53 -11.01
C TYR A 327 19.06 18.88 -11.68
N VAL A 328 18.92 18.41 -12.92
CA VAL A 328 17.68 18.42 -13.71
C VAL A 328 17.52 17.02 -14.29
N ARG A 329 16.32 16.46 -14.19
CA ARG A 329 15.95 15.18 -14.79
C ARG A 329 14.61 15.31 -15.50
N CYS A 330 14.57 14.94 -16.77
CA CYS A 330 13.37 14.80 -17.58
C CYS A 330 13.08 13.31 -17.74
N GLU A 331 11.84 12.92 -17.49
CA GLU A 331 11.38 11.54 -17.53
C GLU A 331 10.05 11.49 -18.29
N VAL A 332 9.88 10.50 -19.13
CA VAL A 332 8.62 10.22 -19.82
C VAL A 332 8.26 8.76 -19.60
N MET A 333 7.04 8.52 -19.16
CA MET A 333 6.46 7.20 -18.98
C MET A 333 5.21 7.09 -19.86
N TYR A 334 5.08 5.98 -20.57
CA TYR A 334 3.88 5.63 -21.32
C TYR A 334 3.32 4.32 -20.77
N ALA A 335 2.09 4.34 -20.32
CA ALA A 335 1.41 3.15 -19.82
C ALA A 335 0.28 2.74 -20.77
N ARG A 336 0.24 1.48 -21.13
CA ARG A 336 -0.82 0.89 -21.94
C ARG A 336 -1.36 -0.37 -21.29
N ALA A 337 -2.68 -0.44 -21.10
CA ALA A 337 -3.39 -1.62 -20.66
C ALA A 337 -4.11 -2.29 -21.83
N PHE A 338 -3.90 -3.59 -21.99
CA PHE A 338 -4.55 -4.39 -23.05
C PHE A 338 -5.85 -4.99 -22.47
N THR A 339 -6.89 -4.18 -22.40
CA THR A 339 -8.24 -4.56 -21.94
C THR A 339 -9.29 -3.97 -22.86
N THR A 340 -10.47 -4.57 -22.88
CA THR A 340 -11.61 -4.11 -23.70
C THR A 340 -12.58 -3.24 -22.92
N THR A 341 -12.56 -3.29 -21.60
CA THR A 341 -13.61 -2.71 -20.73
C THR A 341 -13.26 -1.33 -20.17
N MET A 342 -11.97 -0.96 -20.08
CA MET A 342 -11.58 0.32 -19.50
C MET A 342 -11.58 1.46 -20.52
N ALA A 343 -12.15 2.60 -20.13
CA ALA A 343 -11.85 3.88 -20.75
C ALA A 343 -10.46 4.35 -20.31
N GLY A 344 -9.66 4.96 -21.22
CA GLY A 344 -8.32 5.48 -20.86
C GLY A 344 -7.24 4.40 -20.76
N LYS A 345 -7.19 3.51 -21.73
CA LYS A 345 -6.21 2.41 -21.82
C LYS A 345 -4.76 2.89 -21.93
N ASP A 346 -4.57 4.10 -22.39
CA ASP A 346 -3.27 4.72 -22.64
C ASP A 346 -3.08 5.96 -21.75
N PHE A 347 -1.92 6.07 -21.16
CA PHE A 347 -1.55 7.17 -20.30
C PHE A 347 -0.11 7.60 -20.56
N VAL A 348 0.12 8.89 -20.72
CA VAL A 348 1.47 9.48 -20.87
C VAL A 348 1.72 10.42 -19.71
N GLN A 349 2.81 10.22 -19.01
CA GLN A 349 3.23 11.06 -17.90
C GLN A 349 4.63 11.63 -18.13
N PRO A 350 4.76 12.89 -18.52
CA PRO A 350 6.02 13.60 -18.45
C PRO A 350 6.27 14.10 -17.02
N VAL A 351 7.51 13.98 -16.55
CA VAL A 351 7.94 14.46 -15.24
C VAL A 351 9.24 15.23 -15.40
N ILE A 352 9.30 16.42 -14.84
CA ILE A 352 10.54 17.21 -14.74
C ILE A 352 10.86 17.36 -13.25
N LYS A 353 12.06 16.92 -12.86
CA LYS A 353 12.59 17.04 -11.50
C LYS A 353 13.77 18.00 -11.52
N VAL A 354 13.72 19.02 -10.70
CA VAL A 354 14.82 19.97 -10.50
C VAL A 354 15.10 20.06 -9.02
N GLY A 355 16.36 20.06 -8.62
CA GLY A 355 16.71 20.11 -7.23
C GLY A 355 18.19 20.32 -6.99
N VAL A 356 18.53 20.40 -5.70
CA VAL A 356 19.89 20.48 -5.20
C VAL A 356 20.16 19.33 -4.22
N LYS A 357 21.38 18.83 -4.22
CA LYS A 357 21.88 17.82 -3.28
C LYS A 357 22.98 18.48 -2.44
N PHE A 358 22.95 18.23 -1.15
CA PHE A 358 23.91 18.69 -0.16
C PHE A 358 24.76 17.53 0.34
#